data_8f05fc96cb9dc4db6f242550fc822786
#
_entry.id   8f05fc96cb9dc4db6f242550fc822786
#
_cell.length_a   1.000
_cell.length_b   1.000
_cell.length_c   1.000
_cell.angle_alpha   90.00
_cell.angle_beta   90.00
_cell.angle_gamma   90.00
#
_symmetry.space_group_name_H-M   'P 1'
#
loop_
_entity.id
_entity.type
_entity.pdbx_description
1 polymer ?
#
loop_
_entity_poly.entity_id
_entity_poly.type
_entity_poly.pdbx_seq_one_letter_code
_entity_poly.pdbx_strand_id
1 'polypeptide(L)'
;MDQNTPPRFIRNARLDETLSIILGYDPVTLRERVDTAAAEERLAEIAELRSLSALAERTSLLRLLGQLDEAFEVANEALRLTRFTGERKDLAAARLRRAQVLQFQGKLAEAEAEMTAVIDDAATHEWTRIEAFARQHRGKVHFDGNDLPAALSDFKAAVFLREKHNAPADQMEASLTSVLVVESLLAEAQAETRPIWGRLA
;
A
#
# COMPACT_ATOMS: atom_id res chain seq x y z
N MET A 1 9.79 -18.34 -45.36
CA MET A 1 9.40 -18.97 -44.08
C MET A 1 10.03 -18.16 -42.97
N ASP A 2 9.30 -17.19 -42.48
CA ASP A 2 9.77 -16.18 -41.51
C ASP A 2 9.32 -16.62 -40.12
N GLN A 3 10.24 -17.18 -39.32
CA GLN A 3 10.02 -17.62 -37.94
C GLN A 3 10.73 -16.62 -37.01
N ASN A 4 10.16 -15.43 -36.86
CA ASN A 4 10.63 -14.54 -35.79
C ASN A 4 9.50 -13.64 -35.30
N THR A 5 8.42 -14.24 -34.80
CA THR A 5 7.41 -13.51 -34.03
C THR A 5 7.77 -13.68 -32.56
N PRO A 6 8.18 -12.61 -31.85
CA PRO A 6 8.45 -12.71 -30.41
C PRO A 6 7.15 -13.06 -29.68
N PRO A 7 7.22 -13.82 -28.57
CA PRO A 7 6.04 -14.18 -27.80
C PRO A 7 5.32 -12.91 -27.32
N ARG A 8 4.02 -12.83 -27.62
CA ARG A 8 3.14 -11.82 -27.04
C ARG A 8 3.24 -11.96 -25.53
N PHE A 9 3.94 -11.03 -24.88
CA PHE A 9 3.78 -10.81 -23.47
C PHE A 9 2.29 -10.54 -23.24
N ILE A 10 1.63 -11.43 -22.54
CA ILE A 10 0.31 -11.20 -21.99
C ILE A 10 0.51 -10.05 -21.01
N ARG A 11 0.29 -8.81 -21.48
CA ARG A 11 0.08 -7.67 -20.58
C ARG A 11 -1.02 -8.12 -19.65
N ASN A 12 -0.73 -8.12 -18.35
CA ASN A 12 -1.74 -8.36 -17.34
C ASN A 12 -2.75 -7.19 -17.40
N ALA A 13 -3.74 -7.31 -18.27
CA ALA A 13 -4.83 -6.35 -18.42
C ALA A 13 -5.52 -6.05 -17.07
N ARG A 14 -5.50 -7.01 -16.14
CA ARG A 14 -6.07 -6.90 -14.80
C ARG A 14 -5.38 -5.90 -13.87
N LEU A 15 -4.10 -5.60 -14.04
CA LEU A 15 -3.42 -4.56 -13.26
C LEU A 15 -3.74 -3.16 -13.78
N ASP A 16 -3.96 -3.02 -15.09
CA ASP A 16 -4.34 -1.74 -15.71
C ASP A 16 -5.77 -1.31 -15.29
N GLU A 17 -6.70 -2.26 -15.12
CA GLU A 17 -8.09 -1.96 -14.73
C GLU A 17 -8.20 -1.48 -13.28
N THR A 18 -7.45 -2.08 -12.35
CA THR A 18 -7.45 -1.62 -10.94
C THR A 18 -6.74 -0.27 -10.77
N LEU A 19 -5.77 0.05 -11.62
CA LEU A 19 -5.11 1.36 -11.67
C LEU A 19 -6.06 2.47 -12.16
N SER A 20 -7.05 2.17 -12.99
CA SER A 20 -8.05 3.13 -13.44
C SER A 20 -9.04 3.53 -12.34
N ILE A 21 -9.21 2.73 -11.28
CA ILE A 21 -10.12 2.97 -10.15
C ILE A 21 -9.52 3.99 -9.18
N ILE A 22 -8.19 4.05 -9.04
CA ILE A 22 -7.51 5.03 -8.18
C ILE A 22 -7.23 6.29 -9.00
N LEU A 23 -7.91 7.38 -8.66
CA LEU A 23 -7.82 8.68 -9.33
C LEU A 23 -6.67 9.55 -8.83
N GLY A 24 -5.94 9.12 -7.81
CA GLY A 24 -4.82 9.81 -7.18
C GLY A 24 -4.87 9.70 -5.67
N TYR A 25 -4.13 10.57 -4.98
CA TYR A 25 -4.04 10.58 -3.52
C TYR A 25 -4.46 11.92 -2.95
N ASP A 26 -5.09 11.88 -1.80
CA ASP A 26 -5.39 13.06 -1.00
C ASP A 26 -4.11 13.49 -0.24
N PRO A 27 -3.60 14.72 -0.41
CA PRO A 27 -2.36 15.14 0.24
C PRO A 27 -2.50 15.37 1.76
N VAL A 28 -3.73 15.50 2.28
CA VAL A 28 -3.97 15.70 3.71
C VAL A 28 -4.01 14.39 4.45
N THR A 29 -4.66 13.38 3.86
CA THR A 29 -4.88 12.07 4.50
C THR A 29 -3.98 10.97 3.97
N LEU A 30 -3.27 11.20 2.86
CA LEU A 30 -2.52 10.21 2.10
C LEU A 30 -3.35 9.01 1.64
N ARG A 31 -4.69 9.16 1.63
CA ARG A 31 -5.65 8.13 1.18
C ARG A 31 -5.83 8.19 -0.33
N GLU A 32 -6.18 7.06 -0.91
CA GLU A 32 -6.54 6.94 -2.31
C GLU A 32 -7.87 7.68 -2.56
N ARG A 33 -7.91 8.50 -3.62
CA ARG A 33 -9.16 9.01 -4.20
C ARG A 33 -9.66 7.98 -5.20
N VAL A 34 -10.90 7.55 -5.07
CA VAL A 34 -11.43 6.37 -5.74
C VAL A 34 -12.63 6.73 -6.61
N ASP A 35 -12.68 6.17 -7.82
CA ASP A 35 -13.93 6.06 -8.58
C ASP A 35 -14.77 4.93 -7.96
N THR A 36 -15.72 5.33 -7.10
CA THR A 36 -16.54 4.37 -6.35
C THR A 36 -17.44 3.54 -7.27
N ALA A 37 -17.96 4.12 -8.36
CA ALA A 37 -18.80 3.40 -9.29
C ALA A 37 -18.02 2.30 -10.03
N ALA A 38 -16.83 2.63 -10.53
CA ALA A 38 -15.94 1.65 -11.15
C ALA A 38 -15.47 0.56 -10.16
N ALA A 39 -15.23 0.94 -8.89
CA ALA A 39 -14.87 -0.02 -7.85
C ALA A 39 -16.00 -1.00 -7.53
N GLU A 40 -17.24 -0.53 -7.45
CA GLU A 40 -18.44 -1.35 -7.21
C GLU A 40 -18.72 -2.29 -8.38
N GLU A 41 -18.63 -1.80 -9.61
CA GLU A 41 -18.77 -2.62 -10.82
C GLU A 41 -17.73 -3.75 -10.85
N ARG A 42 -16.47 -3.41 -10.61
CA ARG A 42 -15.39 -4.40 -10.57
C ARG A 42 -15.56 -5.41 -9.44
N LEU A 43 -15.99 -4.97 -8.28
CA LEU A 43 -16.27 -5.85 -7.15
C LEU A 43 -17.37 -6.87 -7.49
N ALA A 44 -18.42 -6.44 -8.18
CA ALA A 44 -19.52 -7.32 -8.63
C ALA A 44 -19.04 -8.37 -9.64
N GLU A 45 -18.17 -7.99 -10.58
CA GLU A 45 -17.62 -8.90 -11.59
C GLU A 45 -16.83 -10.07 -10.97
N ILE A 46 -16.10 -9.80 -9.87
CA ILE A 46 -15.23 -10.79 -9.24
C ILE A 46 -15.83 -11.43 -7.98
N ALA A 47 -17.10 -11.13 -7.66
CA ALA A 47 -17.75 -11.53 -6.41
C ALA A 47 -17.70 -13.05 -6.15
N GLU A 48 -17.88 -13.86 -7.19
CA GLU A 48 -17.92 -15.32 -7.10
C GLU A 48 -16.55 -16.00 -7.26
N LEU A 49 -15.51 -15.22 -7.60
CA LEU A 49 -14.18 -15.79 -7.78
C LEU A 49 -13.49 -16.06 -6.44
N ARG A 50 -12.84 -17.23 -6.33
CA ARG A 50 -12.20 -17.71 -5.09
C ARG A 50 -10.70 -17.96 -5.26
N SER A 51 -10.10 -17.52 -6.36
CA SER A 51 -8.64 -17.55 -6.52
C SER A 51 -7.97 -16.58 -5.56
N LEU A 52 -6.71 -16.83 -5.20
CA LEU A 52 -5.94 -15.93 -4.32
C LEU A 52 -5.86 -14.51 -4.89
N SER A 53 -5.71 -14.37 -6.21
CA SER A 53 -5.71 -13.07 -6.89
C SER A 53 -7.05 -12.34 -6.76
N ALA A 54 -8.18 -13.06 -6.91
CA ALA A 54 -9.50 -12.48 -6.76
C ALA A 54 -9.78 -12.05 -5.32
N LEU A 55 -9.43 -12.88 -4.34
CA LEU A 55 -9.56 -12.53 -2.92
C LEU A 55 -8.70 -11.31 -2.56
N ALA A 56 -7.49 -11.22 -3.11
CA ALA A 56 -6.61 -10.09 -2.92
C ALA A 56 -7.21 -8.79 -3.51
N GLU A 57 -7.78 -8.86 -4.71
CA GLU A 57 -8.43 -7.72 -5.38
C GLU A 57 -9.70 -7.32 -4.62
N ARG A 58 -10.57 -8.28 -4.26
CA ARG A 58 -11.76 -8.03 -3.44
C ARG A 58 -11.43 -7.34 -2.12
N THR A 59 -10.41 -7.81 -1.40
CA THR A 59 -9.95 -7.16 -0.17
C THR A 59 -9.62 -5.69 -0.40
N SER A 60 -8.91 -5.38 -1.50
CA SER A 60 -8.52 -4.01 -1.81
C SER A 60 -9.73 -3.14 -2.18
N LEU A 61 -10.63 -3.64 -3.02
CA LEU A 61 -11.84 -2.92 -3.44
C LEU A 61 -12.77 -2.64 -2.26
N LEU A 62 -13.05 -3.65 -1.43
CA LEU A 62 -13.87 -3.50 -0.23
C LEU A 62 -13.28 -2.47 0.74
N ARG A 63 -11.94 -2.47 0.94
CA ARG A 63 -11.26 -1.45 1.74
C ARG A 63 -11.42 -0.05 1.15
N LEU A 64 -11.26 0.09 -0.17
CA LEU A 64 -11.42 1.37 -0.87
C LEU A 64 -12.85 1.90 -0.79
N LEU A 65 -13.84 1.00 -0.80
CA LEU A 65 -15.26 1.33 -0.65
C LEU A 65 -15.69 1.54 0.82
N GLY A 66 -14.78 1.37 1.78
CA GLY A 66 -15.08 1.52 3.21
C GLY A 66 -15.84 0.35 3.83
N GLN A 67 -16.03 -0.75 3.10
CA GLN A 67 -16.68 -1.98 3.58
C GLN A 67 -15.68 -2.82 4.38
N LEU A 68 -15.22 -2.27 5.52
CA LEU A 68 -14.03 -2.75 6.22
C LEU A 68 -14.20 -4.12 6.89
N ASP A 69 -15.40 -4.43 7.38
CA ASP A 69 -15.65 -5.72 8.04
C ASP A 69 -15.63 -6.86 7.00
N GLU A 70 -16.27 -6.66 5.85
CA GLU A 70 -16.22 -7.63 4.75
C GLU A 70 -14.80 -7.74 4.16
N ALA A 71 -14.10 -6.60 4.00
CA ALA A 71 -12.70 -6.59 3.57
C ALA A 71 -11.82 -7.45 4.50
N PHE A 72 -12.05 -7.37 5.82
CA PHE A 72 -11.30 -8.14 6.80
C PHE A 72 -11.59 -9.64 6.71
N GLU A 73 -12.86 -10.03 6.51
CA GLU A 73 -13.22 -11.43 6.31
C GLU A 73 -12.57 -12.02 5.05
N VAL A 74 -12.64 -11.30 3.93
CA VAL A 74 -12.01 -11.73 2.66
C VAL A 74 -10.49 -11.79 2.79
N ALA A 75 -9.86 -10.84 3.50
CA ALA A 75 -8.43 -10.88 3.79
C ALA A 75 -8.03 -12.10 4.62
N ASN A 76 -8.83 -12.48 5.60
CA ASN A 76 -8.61 -13.69 6.40
C ASN A 76 -8.80 -14.97 5.56
N GLU A 77 -9.75 -14.99 4.63
CA GLU A 77 -9.91 -16.10 3.68
C GLU A 77 -8.66 -16.25 2.79
N ALA A 78 -8.16 -15.15 2.21
CA ALA A 78 -6.93 -15.14 1.44
C ALA A 78 -5.74 -15.65 2.26
N LEU A 79 -5.62 -15.21 3.53
CA LEU A 79 -4.55 -15.64 4.43
C LEU A 79 -4.63 -17.13 4.76
N ARG A 80 -5.84 -17.70 4.94
CA ARG A 80 -6.00 -19.14 5.11
C ARG A 80 -5.58 -19.92 3.88
N LEU A 81 -5.97 -19.44 2.70
CA LEU A 81 -5.63 -20.08 1.42
C LEU A 81 -4.10 -20.13 1.20
N THR A 82 -3.38 -19.06 1.48
CA THR A 82 -1.91 -19.00 1.32
C THR A 82 -1.17 -19.98 2.22
N ARG A 83 -1.73 -20.35 3.38
CA ARG A 83 -1.14 -21.38 4.26
C ARG A 83 -1.13 -22.76 3.64
N PHE A 84 -2.07 -23.05 2.74
CA PHE A 84 -2.16 -24.32 2.03
C PHE A 84 -1.31 -24.36 0.76
N THR A 85 -1.12 -23.22 0.09
CA THR A 85 -0.30 -23.12 -1.14
C THR A 85 1.19 -23.18 -0.86
N GLY A 86 1.62 -22.78 0.35
CA GLY A 86 3.01 -22.83 0.79
C GLY A 86 3.90 -21.71 0.24
N GLU A 87 3.39 -20.82 -0.58
CA GLU A 87 4.15 -19.72 -1.18
C GLU A 87 4.34 -18.57 -0.18
N ARG A 88 5.58 -18.39 0.29
CA ARG A 88 5.90 -17.36 1.30
C ARG A 88 5.60 -15.94 0.85
N LYS A 89 5.84 -15.62 -0.44
CA LYS A 89 5.54 -14.29 -0.99
C LYS A 89 4.05 -13.99 -1.00
N ASP A 90 3.23 -14.98 -1.31
CA ASP A 90 1.77 -14.85 -1.30
C ASP A 90 1.27 -14.65 0.13
N LEU A 91 1.86 -15.35 1.10
CA LEU A 91 1.55 -15.16 2.52
C LEU A 91 1.90 -13.74 2.98
N ALA A 92 3.08 -13.23 2.62
CA ALA A 92 3.48 -11.86 2.94
C ALA A 92 2.54 -10.82 2.31
N ALA A 93 2.17 -11.02 1.04
CA ALA A 93 1.22 -10.14 0.34
C ALA A 93 -0.19 -10.18 0.95
N ALA A 94 -0.68 -11.35 1.38
CA ALA A 94 -1.98 -11.48 2.04
C ALA A 94 -1.97 -10.81 3.43
N ARG A 95 -0.91 -11.00 4.23
CA ARG A 95 -0.72 -10.29 5.51
C ARG A 95 -0.76 -8.78 5.31
N LEU A 96 -0.04 -8.29 4.32
CA LEU A 96 0.05 -6.85 4.06
C LEU A 96 -1.31 -6.25 3.71
N ARG A 97 -2.12 -6.93 2.88
CA ARG A 97 -3.50 -6.48 2.58
C ARG A 97 -4.39 -6.48 3.81
N ARG A 98 -4.28 -7.52 4.66
CA ARG A 98 -5.02 -7.54 5.92
C ARG A 98 -4.61 -6.40 6.84
N ALA A 99 -3.31 -6.11 6.94
CA ALA A 99 -2.80 -5.00 7.72
C ALA A 99 -3.30 -3.63 7.22
N GLN A 100 -3.47 -3.46 5.91
CA GLN A 100 -4.11 -2.27 5.35
C GLN A 100 -5.57 -2.13 5.80
N VAL A 101 -6.32 -3.23 5.85
CA VAL A 101 -7.71 -3.20 6.37
C VAL A 101 -7.71 -2.83 7.85
N LEU A 102 -6.81 -3.40 8.66
CA LEU A 102 -6.65 -3.04 10.09
C LEU A 102 -6.33 -1.55 10.27
N GLN A 103 -5.46 -0.98 9.43
CA GLN A 103 -5.18 0.45 9.42
C GLN A 103 -6.46 1.27 9.21
N PHE A 104 -7.28 0.91 8.21
CA PHE A 104 -8.53 1.61 7.91
C PHE A 104 -9.60 1.42 9.00
N GLN A 105 -9.56 0.32 9.75
CA GLN A 105 -10.38 0.10 10.95
C GLN A 105 -9.87 0.89 12.18
N GLY A 106 -8.77 1.65 12.07
CA GLY A 106 -8.14 2.36 13.18
C GLY A 106 -7.33 1.47 14.14
N LYS A 107 -7.14 0.19 13.83
CA LYS A 107 -6.35 -0.77 14.62
C LYS A 107 -4.86 -0.62 14.31
N LEU A 108 -4.31 0.58 14.58
CA LEU A 108 -2.99 0.97 14.11
C LEU A 108 -1.86 0.09 14.66
N ALA A 109 -1.91 -0.28 15.93
CA ALA A 109 -0.89 -1.12 16.55
C ALA A 109 -0.84 -2.54 15.94
N GLU A 110 -2.01 -3.12 15.63
CA GLU A 110 -2.09 -4.42 14.98
C GLU A 110 -1.57 -4.34 13.52
N ALA A 111 -1.95 -3.29 12.80
CA ALA A 111 -1.50 -3.04 11.43
C ALA A 111 0.03 -2.86 11.37
N GLU A 112 0.60 -2.07 12.27
CA GLU A 112 2.04 -1.84 12.38
C GLU A 112 2.80 -3.14 12.65
N ALA A 113 2.34 -3.95 13.61
CA ALA A 113 2.97 -5.22 13.97
C ALA A 113 3.00 -6.19 12.76
N GLU A 114 1.90 -6.31 12.02
CA GLU A 114 1.86 -7.16 10.83
C GLU A 114 2.76 -6.64 9.70
N MET A 115 2.75 -5.34 9.45
CA MET A 115 3.61 -4.73 8.42
C MET A 115 5.09 -4.86 8.78
N THR A 116 5.45 -4.73 10.06
CA THR A 116 6.81 -4.94 10.55
C THR A 116 7.27 -6.37 10.29
N ALA A 117 6.45 -7.36 10.63
CA ALA A 117 6.79 -8.76 10.36
C ALA A 117 6.96 -9.05 8.85
N VAL A 118 6.18 -8.39 7.98
CA VAL A 118 6.34 -8.51 6.53
C VAL A 118 7.63 -7.83 6.06
N ILE A 119 8.00 -6.67 6.61
CA ILE A 119 9.25 -5.96 6.28
C ILE A 119 10.46 -6.84 6.64
N ASP A 120 10.48 -7.42 7.84
CA ASP A 120 11.58 -8.26 8.32
C ASP A 120 11.75 -9.52 7.45
N ASP A 121 10.63 -10.17 7.10
CA ASP A 121 10.62 -11.34 6.22
C ASP A 121 11.09 -10.97 4.80
N ALA A 122 10.59 -9.84 4.26
CA ALA A 122 10.95 -9.36 2.93
C ALA A 122 12.42 -8.92 2.84
N ALA A 123 12.95 -8.26 3.86
CA ALA A 123 14.37 -7.89 3.94
C ALA A 123 15.28 -9.13 4.02
N THR A 124 14.90 -10.11 4.84
CA THR A 124 15.64 -11.37 5.00
C THR A 124 15.75 -12.17 3.69
N HIS A 125 14.70 -12.12 2.86
CA HIS A 125 14.63 -12.88 1.61
C HIS A 125 14.89 -12.02 0.36
N GLU A 126 15.31 -10.78 0.52
CA GLU A 126 15.59 -9.83 -0.57
C GLU A 126 14.37 -9.58 -1.49
N TRP A 127 13.15 -9.60 -0.94
CA TRP A 127 11.93 -9.29 -1.69
C TRP A 127 11.69 -7.77 -1.77
N THR A 128 12.59 -7.09 -2.44
CA THR A 128 12.67 -5.62 -2.49
C THR A 128 11.31 -4.95 -2.79
N ARG A 129 10.51 -5.53 -3.70
CA ARG A 129 9.18 -4.97 -4.05
C ARG A 129 8.19 -5.07 -2.90
N ILE A 130 8.19 -6.20 -2.18
CA ILE A 130 7.29 -6.42 -1.03
C ILE A 130 7.72 -5.52 0.12
N GLU A 131 9.04 -5.42 0.38
CA GLU A 131 9.57 -4.52 1.41
C GLU A 131 9.19 -3.07 1.13
N ALA A 132 9.41 -2.58 -0.10
CA ALA A 132 9.05 -1.22 -0.49
C ALA A 132 7.58 -0.92 -0.27
N PHE A 133 6.71 -1.86 -0.63
CA PHE A 133 5.27 -1.72 -0.46
C PHE A 133 4.88 -1.74 1.03
N ALA A 134 5.46 -2.65 1.81
CA ALA A 134 5.20 -2.75 3.24
C ALA A 134 5.64 -1.49 4.00
N ARG A 135 6.82 -0.94 3.69
CA ARG A 135 7.30 0.32 4.27
C ARG A 135 6.40 1.50 3.90
N GLN A 136 5.97 1.61 2.64
CA GLN A 136 5.02 2.65 2.24
C GLN A 136 3.73 2.60 3.08
N HIS A 137 3.20 1.42 3.34
CA HIS A 137 1.96 1.27 4.11
C HIS A 137 2.17 1.40 5.61
N ARG A 138 3.31 0.94 6.17
CA ARG A 138 3.63 1.19 7.57
C ARG A 138 3.86 2.69 7.83
N GLY A 139 4.49 3.39 6.88
CA GLY A 139 4.59 4.84 6.91
C GLY A 139 3.22 5.53 7.00
N LYS A 140 2.21 5.03 6.26
CA LYS A 140 0.83 5.53 6.39
C LYS A 140 0.22 5.20 7.76
N VAL A 141 0.53 4.05 8.36
CA VAL A 141 0.08 3.72 9.74
C VAL A 141 0.68 4.68 10.76
N HIS A 142 1.98 4.97 10.67
CA HIS A 142 2.65 5.95 11.52
C HIS A 142 2.07 7.36 11.32
N PHE A 143 1.78 7.73 10.07
CA PHE A 143 1.14 8.99 9.73
C PHE A 143 -0.24 9.13 10.39
N ASP A 144 -1.08 8.10 10.27
CA ASP A 144 -2.39 8.05 10.94
C ASP A 144 -2.28 8.10 12.47
N GLY A 145 -1.21 7.53 13.03
CA GLY A 145 -0.85 7.59 14.45
C GLY A 145 -0.17 8.89 14.89
N ASN A 146 0.01 9.85 13.98
CA ASN A 146 0.73 11.11 14.19
C ASN A 146 2.21 10.93 14.62
N ASP A 147 2.82 9.79 14.31
CA ASP A 147 4.28 9.60 14.42
C ASP A 147 4.96 10.00 13.11
N LEU A 148 5.06 11.31 12.90
CA LEU A 148 5.61 11.88 11.66
C LEU A 148 7.09 11.49 11.42
N PRO A 149 7.98 11.41 12.44
CA PRO A 149 9.35 10.94 12.24
C PRO A 149 9.43 9.51 11.75
N ALA A 150 8.67 8.57 12.32
CA ALA A 150 8.62 7.19 11.89
C ALA A 150 8.01 7.06 10.48
N ALA A 151 6.93 7.82 10.19
CA ALA A 151 6.32 7.88 8.88
C ALA A 151 7.34 8.33 7.81
N LEU A 152 8.09 9.40 8.06
CA LEU A 152 9.11 9.91 7.15
C LEU A 152 10.21 8.89 6.88
N SER A 153 10.66 8.22 7.92
CA SER A 153 11.68 7.16 7.80
C SER A 153 11.24 6.04 6.86
N ASP A 154 10.01 5.55 7.02
CA ASP A 154 9.47 4.48 6.19
C ASP A 154 9.19 4.93 4.75
N PHE A 155 8.68 6.15 4.54
CA PHE A 155 8.47 6.68 3.19
C PHE A 155 9.80 6.88 2.43
N LYS A 156 10.84 7.39 3.08
CA LYS A 156 12.18 7.51 2.48
C LYS A 156 12.78 6.14 2.13
N ALA A 157 12.62 5.16 3.01
CA ALA A 157 13.04 3.80 2.73
C ALA A 157 12.26 3.18 1.55
N ALA A 158 10.95 3.45 1.45
CA ALA A 158 10.15 3.01 0.33
C ALA A 158 10.61 3.63 -1.01
N VAL A 159 10.93 4.94 -1.03
CA VAL A 159 11.51 5.62 -2.21
C VAL A 159 12.79 4.93 -2.64
N PHE A 160 13.76 4.77 -1.72
CA PHE A 160 15.04 4.12 -2.01
C PHE A 160 14.87 2.71 -2.60
N LEU A 161 14.01 1.89 -2.00
CA LEU A 161 13.76 0.53 -2.48
C LEU A 161 13.06 0.54 -3.85
N ARG A 162 12.14 1.48 -4.10
CA ARG A 162 11.44 1.63 -5.38
C ARG A 162 12.39 2.04 -6.51
N GLU A 163 13.32 2.95 -6.23
CA GLU A 163 14.40 3.28 -7.16
C GLU A 163 15.26 2.05 -7.50
N LYS A 164 15.68 1.30 -6.48
CA LYS A 164 16.52 0.10 -6.64
C LYS A 164 15.92 -0.96 -7.56
N HIS A 165 14.59 -1.10 -7.59
CA HIS A 165 13.94 -2.10 -8.45
C HIS A 165 13.20 -1.52 -9.66
N ASN A 166 13.42 -0.24 -10.00
CA ASN A 166 12.77 0.45 -11.11
C ASN A 166 11.23 0.35 -11.04
N ALA A 167 10.66 0.75 -9.91
CA ALA A 167 9.21 0.73 -9.70
C ALA A 167 8.47 1.58 -10.74
N PRO A 168 7.20 1.28 -11.04
CA PRO A 168 6.35 2.12 -11.88
C PRO A 168 6.28 3.57 -11.36
N ALA A 169 6.12 4.52 -12.30
CA ALA A 169 6.18 5.95 -11.99
C ALA A 169 5.10 6.39 -10.98
N ASP A 170 3.90 5.85 -11.07
CA ASP A 170 2.79 6.09 -10.14
C ASP A 170 3.13 5.70 -8.70
N GLN A 171 3.80 4.57 -8.52
CA GLN A 171 4.26 4.13 -7.20
C GLN A 171 5.36 5.04 -6.65
N MET A 172 6.29 5.46 -7.51
CA MET A 172 7.35 6.39 -7.13
C MET A 172 6.75 7.74 -6.71
N GLU A 173 5.83 8.30 -7.52
CA GLU A 173 5.14 9.55 -7.25
C GLU A 173 4.38 9.49 -5.91
N ALA A 174 3.67 8.40 -5.64
CA ALA A 174 2.97 8.22 -4.37
C ALA A 174 3.91 8.27 -3.15
N SER A 175 5.11 7.66 -3.23
CA SER A 175 6.09 7.74 -2.15
C SER A 175 6.69 9.12 -1.99
N LEU A 176 7.07 9.76 -3.09
CA LEU A 176 7.64 11.11 -3.06
C LEU A 176 6.64 12.11 -2.50
N THR A 177 5.36 12.03 -2.90
CA THR A 177 4.29 12.85 -2.34
C THR A 177 4.18 12.65 -0.83
N SER A 178 4.22 11.40 -0.35
CA SER A 178 4.15 11.10 1.09
C SER A 178 5.34 11.70 1.85
N VAL A 179 6.56 11.66 1.29
CA VAL A 179 7.74 12.29 1.87
C VAL A 179 7.55 13.80 1.98
N LEU A 180 7.15 14.46 0.88
CA LEU A 180 6.97 15.91 0.84
C LEU A 180 5.92 16.40 1.83
N VAL A 181 4.79 15.70 1.94
CA VAL A 181 3.71 16.03 2.88
C VAL A 181 4.23 15.96 4.32
N VAL A 182 4.91 14.88 4.69
CA VAL A 182 5.39 14.73 6.08
C VAL A 182 6.53 15.70 6.38
N GLU A 183 7.43 15.98 5.44
CA GLU A 183 8.48 17.00 5.62
C GLU A 183 7.88 18.40 5.85
N SER A 184 6.81 18.75 5.11
CA SER A 184 6.10 20.03 5.32
C SER A 184 5.51 20.11 6.73
N LEU A 185 4.81 19.07 7.18
CA LEU A 185 4.21 19.04 8.51
C LEU A 185 5.25 19.13 9.63
N LEU A 186 6.39 18.45 9.48
CA LEU A 186 7.49 18.52 10.45
C LEU A 186 8.13 19.93 10.48
N ALA A 187 8.26 20.58 9.33
CA ALA A 187 8.79 21.94 9.25
C ALA A 187 7.84 22.97 9.90
N GLU A 188 6.53 22.82 9.69
CA GLU A 188 5.50 23.64 10.32
C GLU A 188 5.52 23.49 11.86
N ALA A 189 5.54 22.26 12.37
CA ALA A 189 5.63 21.98 13.79
C ALA A 189 6.91 22.58 14.44
N GLN A 190 8.05 22.54 13.72
CA GLN A 190 9.29 23.15 14.18
C GLN A 190 9.22 24.69 14.19
N ALA A 191 8.52 25.29 13.22
CA ALA A 191 8.34 26.74 13.15
C ALA A 191 7.46 27.26 14.29
N GLU A 192 6.43 26.52 14.68
CA GLU A 192 5.54 26.85 15.79
C GLU A 192 6.23 26.76 17.15
N THR A 193 7.16 25.83 17.33
CA THR A 193 7.92 25.64 18.57
C THR A 193 9.10 26.62 18.75
N ARG A 194 9.46 27.40 17.69
CA ARG A 194 10.53 28.43 17.81
C ARG A 194 10.13 29.54 18.76
N PRO A 195 10.97 29.87 19.77
CA PRO A 195 10.71 30.97 20.70
C PRO A 195 10.55 32.29 19.94
N ILE A 196 9.59 33.11 20.37
CA ILE A 196 9.27 34.44 19.76
C ILE A 196 10.51 35.38 19.68
N TRP A 197 11.51 35.17 20.54
CA TRP A 197 12.73 35.96 20.60
C TRP A 197 13.63 35.90 19.37
N GLY A 198 13.43 34.92 18.48
CA GLY A 198 14.17 34.79 17.21
C GLY A 198 13.54 35.51 16.00
N ARG A 199 12.41 36.20 16.17
CA ARG A 199 11.70 36.90 15.07
C ARG A 199 12.02 38.41 15.01
N LEU A 200 12.89 38.92 15.87
CA LEU A 200 13.22 40.33 16.00
C LEU A 200 14.72 40.64 15.73
N ALA A 201 15.43 39.68 15.11
CA ALA A 201 16.84 39.92 14.72
C ALA A 201 16.97 40.03 13.20
#